data_6ad02da4da4e72093b4e108cc845f454
#
_entry.id   6ad02da4da4e72093b4e108cc845f454
#
_cell.length_a   1.000
_cell.length_b   1.000
_cell.length_c   1.000
_cell.angle_alpha   90.00
_cell.angle_beta   90.00
_cell.angle_gamma   90.00
#
_symmetry.space_group_name_H-M   'P 1'
#
loop_
_entity.id
_entity.type
_entity.pdbx_description
1 polymer ?
#
loop_
_entity_poly.entity_id
_entity_poly.type
_entity_poly.pdbx_seq_one_letter_code
_entity_poly.pdbx_strand_id
1 'polypeptide(L)'
;MTINRSTHEEEPVCTAWQRLVQAALIFFLAITLLVLAHYFLTPDSKALRQQVYTLSAQVDQLRQEQAMPSLVLNRYRNSICYIFGIYQVGFQTGKPIQRTRISGTGFVVAEGLIATNRHVAEPWYGDPDTDALIAKGATPKLEKMVAYFPGSPAPVNLTPAALSSDGDLAVMRMDDVSAHNLRPLPLALEKPNAGELVAVVGYPMGVLGMMAKAPTPVYARLAFRRDDQGAASELAALSLIRPSATCGHLGDVVGDKLIYDAPTAHGASGGPVFNSRGEVIGVNAAYIDGFAGGTLGVSSQALEPLIEKAQKSF
;
A
#
# COMPACT_ATOMS: atom_id res chain seq x y z
N MET A 1 -8.83 -96.32 68.49
CA MET A 1 -8.71 -96.61 67.07
C MET A 1 -9.65 -95.65 66.33
N THR A 2 -9.20 -94.52 65.91
CA THR A 2 -10.04 -93.45 65.32
C THR A 2 -9.51 -93.17 63.92
N ILE A 3 -10.31 -93.52 62.93
CA ILE A 3 -9.98 -93.40 61.51
C ILE A 3 -10.30 -91.95 61.12
N ASN A 4 -9.28 -91.21 60.67
CA ASN A 4 -9.42 -89.89 60.13
C ASN A 4 -9.75 -90.02 58.64
N ARG A 5 -10.94 -89.55 58.21
CA ARG A 5 -11.34 -89.39 56.79
C ARG A 5 -11.02 -88.00 56.35
N SER A 6 -10.02 -87.83 55.52
CA SER A 6 -9.80 -86.64 54.77
C SER A 6 -10.79 -86.52 53.59
N THR A 7 -11.69 -85.60 53.63
CA THR A 7 -12.56 -85.26 52.51
C THR A 7 -11.77 -84.32 51.58
N HIS A 8 -11.33 -84.84 50.43
CA HIS A 8 -10.95 -83.99 49.30
C HIS A 8 -12.24 -83.40 48.71
N GLU A 9 -12.47 -82.16 48.94
CA GLU A 9 -13.46 -81.42 48.17
C GLU A 9 -12.88 -81.15 46.76
N GLU A 10 -13.37 -81.90 45.77
CA GLU A 10 -13.17 -81.51 44.34
C GLU A 10 -13.96 -80.24 44.06
N GLU A 11 -13.28 -79.15 43.85
CA GLU A 11 -13.93 -77.98 43.30
C GLU A 11 -14.59 -78.32 41.96
N PRO A 12 -15.88 -77.98 41.77
CA PRO A 12 -16.60 -78.34 40.56
C PRO A 12 -15.96 -77.72 39.34
N VAL A 13 -15.53 -78.50 38.36
CA VAL A 13 -14.91 -78.11 37.07
C VAL A 13 -15.73 -77.00 36.38
N CYS A 14 -17.01 -76.92 36.68
CA CYS A 14 -17.93 -75.86 36.19
C CYS A 14 -17.57 -74.46 36.67
N THR A 15 -17.00 -74.24 37.87
CA THR A 15 -16.63 -72.94 38.40
C THR A 15 -15.32 -72.39 37.81
N ALA A 16 -14.37 -73.28 37.51
CA ALA A 16 -13.11 -72.91 36.84
C ALA A 16 -13.39 -72.41 35.39
N TRP A 17 -14.27 -73.10 34.71
CA TRP A 17 -14.66 -72.73 33.33
C TRP A 17 -15.42 -71.42 33.29
N GLN A 18 -16.33 -71.14 34.23
CA GLN A 18 -17.03 -69.91 34.35
C GLN A 18 -16.08 -68.70 34.62
N ARG A 19 -15.07 -68.93 35.49
CA ARG A 19 -14.02 -67.86 35.72
C ARG A 19 -13.19 -67.60 34.47
N LEU A 20 -12.83 -68.62 33.68
CA LEU A 20 -12.12 -68.44 32.41
C LEU A 20 -12.96 -67.67 31.36
N VAL A 21 -14.25 -68.01 31.25
CA VAL A 21 -15.16 -67.33 30.33
C VAL A 21 -15.36 -65.84 30.76
N GLN A 22 -15.51 -65.58 32.06
CA GLN A 22 -15.58 -64.19 32.56
C GLN A 22 -14.30 -63.43 32.33
N ALA A 23 -13.12 -64.04 32.57
CA ALA A 23 -11.83 -63.37 32.28
C ALA A 23 -11.65 -63.09 30.78
N ALA A 24 -12.06 -63.99 29.89
CA ALA A 24 -12.03 -63.81 28.45
C ALA A 24 -12.98 -62.68 28.00
N LEU A 25 -14.19 -62.56 28.56
CA LEU A 25 -15.14 -61.49 28.28
C LEU A 25 -14.62 -60.15 28.74
N ILE A 26 -14.03 -60.06 29.95
CA ILE A 26 -13.43 -58.83 30.46
C ILE A 26 -12.25 -58.40 29.58
N PHE A 27 -11.41 -59.35 29.17
CA PHE A 27 -10.28 -59.06 28.27
C PHE A 27 -10.74 -58.54 26.89
N PHE A 28 -11.78 -59.20 26.33
CA PHE A 28 -12.38 -58.71 25.05
C PHE A 28 -12.99 -57.31 25.18
N LEU A 29 -13.70 -57.02 26.27
CA LEU A 29 -14.27 -55.73 26.56
C LEU A 29 -13.17 -54.65 26.71
N ALA A 30 -12.08 -54.98 27.42
CA ALA A 30 -10.95 -54.07 27.59
C ALA A 30 -10.25 -53.77 26.25
N ILE A 31 -10.04 -54.77 25.39
CA ILE A 31 -9.49 -54.58 24.05
C ILE A 31 -10.42 -53.71 23.19
N THR A 32 -11.74 -53.97 23.23
CA THR A 32 -12.72 -53.19 22.47
C THR A 32 -12.73 -51.73 22.92
N LEU A 33 -12.68 -51.48 24.24
CA LEU A 33 -12.58 -50.12 24.79
C LEU A 33 -11.26 -49.43 24.40
N LEU A 34 -10.14 -50.14 24.37
CA LEU A 34 -8.85 -49.63 23.95
C LEU A 34 -8.85 -49.24 22.45
N VAL A 35 -9.44 -50.10 21.60
CA VAL A 35 -9.57 -49.83 20.16
C VAL A 35 -10.48 -48.62 19.90
N LEU A 36 -11.62 -48.55 20.61
CA LEU A 36 -12.52 -47.39 20.54
C LEU A 36 -11.83 -46.12 21.05
N ALA A 37 -11.13 -46.19 22.18
CA ALA A 37 -10.38 -45.03 22.69
C ALA A 37 -9.29 -44.61 21.70
N HIS A 38 -8.57 -45.55 21.08
CA HIS A 38 -7.60 -45.25 20.03
C HIS A 38 -8.27 -44.58 18.82
N TYR A 39 -9.40 -45.07 18.35
CA TYR A 39 -10.14 -44.52 17.22
C TYR A 39 -10.68 -43.13 17.48
N PHE A 40 -11.22 -42.85 18.67
CA PHE A 40 -11.80 -41.54 19.02
C PHE A 40 -10.78 -40.54 19.56
N LEU A 41 -9.68 -40.95 20.18
CA LEU A 41 -8.67 -40.08 20.78
C LEU A 41 -7.46 -39.83 19.89
N THR A 42 -7.21 -40.66 18.85
CA THR A 42 -6.16 -40.34 17.88
C THR A 42 -6.71 -39.34 16.89
N PRO A 43 -6.22 -38.08 16.88
CA PRO A 43 -6.61 -37.12 15.87
C PRO A 43 -6.27 -37.69 14.48
N ASP A 44 -7.19 -37.55 13.54
CA ASP A 44 -6.94 -37.92 12.14
C ASP A 44 -5.71 -37.14 11.65
N SER A 45 -4.58 -37.84 11.56
CA SER A 45 -3.30 -37.24 11.21
C SER A 45 -3.35 -36.57 9.83
N LYS A 46 -4.28 -36.98 8.96
CA LYS A 46 -4.50 -36.33 7.64
C LYS A 46 -5.24 -35.00 7.81
N ALA A 47 -6.34 -34.96 8.60
CA ALA A 47 -7.08 -33.77 8.88
C ALA A 47 -6.21 -32.72 9.59
N LEU A 48 -5.41 -33.15 10.60
CA LEU A 48 -4.48 -32.26 11.29
C LEU A 48 -3.40 -31.69 10.36
N ARG A 49 -2.81 -32.52 9.50
CA ARG A 49 -1.85 -32.05 8.49
C ARG A 49 -2.48 -31.05 7.54
N GLN A 50 -3.69 -31.29 7.07
CA GLN A 50 -4.40 -30.36 6.19
C GLN A 50 -4.70 -29.02 6.88
N GLN A 51 -5.09 -29.05 8.16
CA GLN A 51 -5.25 -27.83 8.96
C GLN A 51 -3.93 -27.07 9.13
N VAL A 52 -2.83 -27.75 9.40
CA VAL A 52 -1.50 -27.14 9.50
C VAL A 52 -1.10 -26.48 8.18
N TYR A 53 -1.31 -27.14 7.04
CA TYR A 53 -1.03 -26.55 5.72
C TYR A 53 -1.89 -25.31 5.46
N THR A 54 -3.18 -25.35 5.76
CA THR A 54 -4.08 -24.22 5.59
C THR A 54 -3.68 -23.04 6.48
N LEU A 55 -3.41 -23.31 7.76
CA LEU A 55 -2.95 -22.29 8.71
C LEU A 55 -1.59 -21.70 8.30
N SER A 56 -0.66 -22.52 7.84
CA SER A 56 0.64 -22.07 7.35
C SER A 56 0.48 -21.12 6.14
N ALA A 57 -0.36 -21.48 5.17
CA ALA A 57 -0.64 -20.64 4.02
C ALA A 57 -1.29 -19.30 4.42
N GLN A 58 -2.23 -19.31 5.37
CA GLN A 58 -2.85 -18.09 5.90
C GLN A 58 -1.83 -17.20 6.62
N VAL A 59 -0.95 -17.78 7.44
CA VAL A 59 0.12 -17.04 8.13
C VAL A 59 1.09 -16.43 7.14
N ASP A 60 1.47 -17.13 6.08
CA ASP A 60 2.37 -16.62 5.06
C ASP A 60 1.71 -15.50 4.23
N GLN A 61 0.43 -15.62 3.92
CA GLN A 61 -0.34 -14.54 3.30
C GLN A 61 -0.39 -13.30 4.19
N LEU A 62 -0.74 -13.43 5.47
CA LEU A 62 -0.78 -12.30 6.40
C LEU A 62 0.60 -11.63 6.58
N ARG A 63 1.68 -12.41 6.59
CA ARG A 63 3.05 -11.87 6.62
C ARG A 63 3.39 -11.08 5.38
N GLN A 64 2.99 -11.54 4.20
CA GLN A 64 3.19 -10.80 2.94
C GLN A 64 2.40 -9.49 2.95
N GLU A 65 1.16 -9.52 3.41
CA GLU A 65 0.31 -8.34 3.55
C GLU A 65 0.94 -7.30 4.49
N GLN A 66 1.41 -7.72 5.67
CA GLN A 66 2.08 -6.85 6.62
C GLN A 66 3.44 -6.31 6.11
N ALA A 67 4.15 -7.08 5.30
CA ALA A 67 5.44 -6.68 4.75
C ALA A 67 5.33 -5.75 3.53
N MET A 68 4.18 -5.72 2.84
CA MET A 68 4.00 -5.03 1.56
C MET A 68 4.43 -3.54 1.58
N PRO A 69 4.05 -2.70 2.58
CA PRO A 69 4.48 -1.30 2.61
C PRO A 69 6.00 -1.14 2.67
N SER A 70 6.66 -1.98 3.46
CA SER A 70 8.13 -1.97 3.57
C SER A 70 8.80 -2.47 2.29
N LEU A 71 8.24 -3.48 1.64
CA LEU A 71 8.78 -4.03 0.39
C LEU A 71 8.72 -3.00 -0.74
N VAL A 72 7.59 -2.32 -0.94
CA VAL A 72 7.46 -1.30 -1.99
C VAL A 72 8.32 -0.08 -1.70
N LEU A 73 8.43 0.37 -0.43
CA LEU A 73 9.32 1.44 -0.05
C LEU A 73 10.79 1.07 -0.30
N ASN A 74 11.23 -0.10 0.13
CA ASN A 74 12.63 -0.51 -0.05
C ASN A 74 13.00 -0.61 -1.53
N ARG A 75 12.07 -1.05 -2.37
CA ARG A 75 12.32 -1.28 -3.79
C ARG A 75 12.22 -0.01 -4.63
N TYR A 76 11.25 0.87 -4.34
CA TYR A 76 10.84 1.94 -5.26
C TYR A 76 10.97 3.36 -4.72
N ARG A 77 11.27 3.56 -3.42
CA ARG A 77 11.30 4.88 -2.79
C ARG A 77 12.12 5.93 -3.56
N ASN A 78 13.22 5.51 -4.19
CA ASN A 78 14.10 6.44 -4.90
C ASN A 78 13.51 6.97 -6.21
N SER A 79 12.51 6.27 -6.76
CA SER A 79 11.79 6.68 -7.97
C SER A 79 10.44 7.35 -7.67
N ILE A 80 10.17 7.70 -6.39
CA ILE A 80 8.98 8.40 -5.96
C ILE A 80 9.41 9.73 -5.36
N CYS A 81 8.95 10.84 -5.96
CA CYS A 81 9.39 12.20 -5.61
C CYS A 81 8.29 13.00 -4.92
N TYR A 82 8.73 13.95 -4.09
CA TYR A 82 7.91 15.04 -3.62
C TYR A 82 7.87 16.14 -4.68
N ILE A 83 6.68 16.54 -5.10
CA ILE A 83 6.47 17.65 -6.04
C ILE A 83 6.10 18.90 -5.26
N PHE A 84 6.79 20.00 -5.56
CA PHE A 84 6.50 21.32 -5.06
C PHE A 84 6.34 22.28 -6.24
N GLY A 85 5.26 23.08 -6.23
CA GLY A 85 5.01 24.08 -7.25
C GLY A 85 4.53 25.40 -6.67
N ILE A 86 4.66 26.45 -7.48
CA ILE A 86 4.13 27.79 -7.24
C ILE A 86 3.42 28.22 -8.51
N TYR A 87 2.20 28.68 -8.39
CA TYR A 87 1.44 29.25 -9.48
C TYR A 87 0.77 30.55 -9.07
N GLN A 88 0.42 31.35 -10.05
CA GLN A 88 -0.32 32.58 -9.86
C GLN A 88 -1.52 32.63 -10.82
N VAL A 89 -2.54 33.34 -10.40
CA VAL A 89 -3.71 33.68 -11.24
C VAL A 89 -3.88 35.18 -11.23
N GLY A 90 -4.02 35.76 -12.41
CA GLY A 90 -4.15 37.22 -12.53
C GLY A 90 -4.61 37.64 -13.91
N PHE A 91 -4.94 38.94 -14.08
CA PHE A 91 -5.23 39.53 -15.37
C PHE A 91 -3.93 39.90 -16.07
N GLN A 92 -3.97 40.05 -17.41
CA GLN A 92 -2.78 40.37 -18.21
C GLN A 92 -2.09 41.69 -17.81
N THR A 93 -2.86 42.61 -17.22
CA THR A 93 -2.35 43.89 -16.72
C THR A 93 -2.59 43.97 -15.22
N GLY A 94 -1.51 44.05 -14.44
CA GLY A 94 -1.61 44.21 -12.98
C GLY A 94 -0.85 43.18 -12.16
N LYS A 95 -1.04 43.27 -10.83
CA LYS A 95 -0.48 42.26 -9.91
C LYS A 95 -1.32 40.98 -9.95
N PRO A 96 -0.73 39.79 -9.70
CA PRO A 96 -1.50 38.57 -9.56
C PRO A 96 -2.53 38.72 -8.42
N ILE A 97 -3.75 38.25 -8.66
CA ILE A 97 -4.83 38.25 -7.67
C ILE A 97 -4.54 37.19 -6.62
N GLN A 98 -4.03 36.05 -7.08
CA GLN A 98 -3.75 34.91 -6.24
C GLN A 98 -2.37 34.31 -6.58
N ARG A 99 -1.58 34.01 -5.55
CA ARG A 99 -0.32 33.28 -5.70
C ARG A 99 -0.31 32.17 -4.65
N THR A 100 -0.29 30.94 -5.13
CA THR A 100 -0.52 29.74 -4.29
C THR A 100 0.59 28.72 -4.51
N ARG A 101 0.79 27.90 -3.50
CA ARG A 101 1.71 26.76 -3.53
C ARG A 101 0.92 25.47 -3.70
N ILE A 102 1.50 24.52 -4.43
CA ILE A 102 1.00 23.15 -4.54
C ILE A 102 2.02 22.18 -3.98
N SER A 103 1.53 21.12 -3.41
CA SER A 103 2.29 20.02 -2.85
C SER A 103 1.68 18.71 -3.35
N GLY A 104 2.50 17.83 -3.88
CA GLY A 104 2.06 16.56 -4.44
C GLY A 104 3.14 15.50 -4.41
N THR A 105 2.82 14.37 -4.95
CA THR A 105 3.69 13.22 -5.17
C THR A 105 3.76 12.91 -6.65
N GLY A 106 4.89 12.39 -7.11
CA GLY A 106 5.03 11.83 -8.46
C GLY A 106 5.92 10.60 -8.43
N PHE A 107 5.89 9.83 -9.49
CA PHE A 107 6.75 8.65 -9.64
C PHE A 107 7.19 8.47 -11.08
N VAL A 108 8.39 7.90 -11.24
CA VAL A 108 9.01 7.69 -12.55
C VAL A 108 8.27 6.58 -13.31
N VAL A 109 7.82 6.87 -14.53
CA VAL A 109 7.11 5.93 -15.42
C VAL A 109 7.90 5.56 -16.67
N ALA A 110 8.83 6.44 -17.10
CA ALA A 110 9.78 6.20 -18.16
C ALA A 110 11.01 7.07 -17.90
N GLU A 111 12.06 6.93 -18.70
CA GLU A 111 13.24 7.78 -18.60
C GLU A 111 12.84 9.25 -18.81
N GLY A 112 13.18 10.10 -17.84
CA GLY A 112 12.83 11.52 -17.86
C GLY A 112 11.36 11.86 -17.65
N LEU A 113 10.48 10.89 -17.43
CA LEU A 113 9.04 11.09 -17.29
C LEU A 113 8.51 10.66 -15.92
N ILE A 114 7.69 11.52 -15.32
CA ILE A 114 7.04 11.34 -14.02
C ILE A 114 5.53 11.37 -14.22
N ALA A 115 4.81 10.38 -13.67
CA ALA A 115 3.36 10.43 -13.55
C ALA A 115 2.96 11.14 -12.25
N THR A 116 1.86 11.88 -12.31
CA THR A 116 1.20 12.53 -11.18
C THR A 116 -0.27 12.80 -11.52
N ASN A 117 -1.01 13.46 -10.62
CA ASN A 117 -2.35 13.95 -10.95
C ASN A 117 -2.29 15.24 -11.79
N ARG A 118 -3.36 15.49 -12.56
CA ARG A 118 -3.51 16.73 -13.34
C ARG A 118 -3.61 17.94 -12.43
N HIS A 119 -4.37 17.88 -11.34
CA HIS A 119 -4.47 18.99 -10.39
C HIS A 119 -3.15 19.29 -9.66
N VAL A 120 -2.15 18.39 -9.68
CA VAL A 120 -0.78 18.69 -9.22
C VAL A 120 0.02 19.38 -10.30
N ALA A 121 -0.07 18.91 -11.57
CA ALA A 121 0.63 19.46 -12.71
C ALA A 121 0.05 20.82 -13.17
N GLU A 122 -1.27 20.94 -13.13
CA GLU A 122 -2.04 22.17 -13.38
C GLU A 122 -2.86 22.50 -12.12
N PRO A 123 -2.31 23.22 -11.14
CA PRO A 123 -2.95 23.44 -9.84
C PRO A 123 -4.28 24.21 -9.86
N TRP A 124 -4.62 24.79 -10.98
CA TRP A 124 -5.91 25.44 -11.22
C TRP A 124 -6.98 24.49 -11.77
N TYR A 125 -6.61 23.26 -12.14
CA TYR A 125 -7.56 22.26 -12.65
C TYR A 125 -8.49 21.76 -11.55
N GLY A 126 -9.79 21.97 -11.74
CA GLY A 126 -10.81 21.52 -10.79
C GLY A 126 -10.90 22.36 -9.51
N ASP A 127 -10.30 23.56 -9.48
CA ASP A 127 -10.45 24.53 -8.39
C ASP A 127 -11.56 25.53 -8.73
N PRO A 128 -12.75 25.47 -8.08
CA PRO A 128 -13.90 26.31 -8.39
C PRO A 128 -13.60 27.82 -8.27
N ASP A 129 -12.75 28.22 -7.32
CA ASP A 129 -12.40 29.63 -7.10
C ASP A 129 -11.54 30.16 -8.25
N THR A 130 -10.59 29.36 -8.70
CA THR A 130 -9.74 29.68 -9.86
C THR A 130 -10.55 29.63 -11.15
N ASP A 131 -11.45 28.68 -11.33
CA ASP A 131 -12.36 28.62 -12.49
C ASP A 131 -13.23 29.86 -12.59
N ALA A 132 -13.73 30.39 -11.46
CA ALA A 132 -14.49 31.62 -11.43
C ALA A 132 -13.66 32.87 -11.82
N LEU A 133 -12.35 32.86 -11.52
CA LEU A 133 -11.43 33.93 -11.95
C LEU A 133 -11.11 33.82 -13.46
N ILE A 134 -10.87 32.60 -13.94
CA ILE A 134 -10.62 32.31 -15.36
C ILE A 134 -11.84 32.72 -16.21
N ALA A 135 -13.05 32.42 -15.75
CA ALA A 135 -14.29 32.86 -16.41
C ALA A 135 -14.43 34.38 -16.53
N LYS A 136 -13.78 35.13 -15.63
CA LYS A 136 -13.68 36.63 -15.69
C LYS A 136 -12.49 37.11 -16.49
N GLY A 137 -11.75 36.23 -17.17
CA GLY A 137 -10.63 36.59 -18.04
C GLY A 137 -9.26 36.60 -17.35
N ALA A 138 -9.16 36.06 -16.13
CA ALA A 138 -7.87 35.87 -15.50
C ALA A 138 -7.14 34.66 -16.14
N THR A 139 -5.81 34.70 -16.14
CA THR A 139 -4.95 33.66 -16.72
C THR A 139 -4.10 33.05 -15.62
N PRO A 140 -4.15 31.71 -15.45
CA PRO A 140 -3.25 31.00 -14.57
C PRO A 140 -1.86 30.89 -15.20
N LYS A 141 -0.82 30.95 -14.37
CA LYS A 141 0.57 30.80 -14.79
C LYS A 141 1.36 30.01 -13.77
N LEU A 142 1.95 28.92 -14.20
CA LEU A 142 2.92 28.19 -13.42
C LEU A 142 4.23 28.98 -13.34
N GLU A 143 4.64 29.38 -12.14
CA GLU A 143 5.91 30.05 -11.91
C GLU A 143 7.07 29.07 -11.75
N LYS A 144 6.79 27.96 -11.05
CA LYS A 144 7.79 26.95 -10.72
C LYS A 144 7.11 25.61 -10.44
N MET A 145 7.75 24.54 -10.90
CA MET A 145 7.43 23.16 -10.50
C MET A 145 8.72 22.38 -10.42
N VAL A 146 8.94 21.70 -9.28
CA VAL A 146 10.16 20.92 -9.02
C VAL A 146 9.84 19.62 -8.32
N ALA A 147 10.66 18.59 -8.58
CA ALA A 147 10.64 17.31 -7.91
C ALA A 147 11.85 17.14 -6.98
N TYR A 148 11.62 16.69 -5.77
CA TYR A 148 12.65 16.30 -4.80
C TYR A 148 12.68 14.78 -4.68
N PHE A 149 13.77 14.16 -5.08
CA PHE A 149 13.95 12.71 -4.97
C PHE A 149 14.71 12.32 -3.69
N PRO A 150 14.40 11.18 -3.06
CA PRO A 150 15.21 10.62 -1.99
C PRO A 150 16.67 10.45 -2.42
N GLY A 151 17.60 10.90 -1.58
CA GLY A 151 19.04 10.80 -1.84
C GLY A 151 19.60 11.82 -2.82
N SER A 152 18.76 12.65 -3.46
CA SER A 152 19.22 13.79 -4.27
C SER A 152 19.32 15.06 -3.43
N PRO A 153 20.46 15.79 -3.42
CA PRO A 153 20.61 17.01 -2.64
C PRO A 153 19.92 18.24 -3.25
N ALA A 154 19.53 18.17 -4.53
CA ALA A 154 18.91 19.24 -5.27
C ALA A 154 17.62 18.79 -5.98
N PRO A 155 16.65 19.68 -6.15
CA PRO A 155 15.44 19.39 -6.93
C PRO A 155 15.73 19.39 -8.43
N VAL A 156 14.86 18.68 -9.17
CA VAL A 156 14.80 18.69 -10.64
C VAL A 156 13.60 19.53 -11.08
N ASN A 157 13.74 20.38 -12.08
CA ASN A 157 12.61 21.12 -12.65
C ASN A 157 11.70 20.16 -13.41
N LEU A 158 10.40 20.47 -13.36
CA LEU A 158 9.36 19.72 -14.05
C LEU A 158 8.58 20.64 -14.98
N THR A 159 8.28 20.11 -16.18
CA THR A 159 7.37 20.74 -17.14
C THR A 159 6.26 19.77 -17.53
N PRO A 160 5.01 20.21 -17.75
CA PRO A 160 3.96 19.34 -18.24
C PRO A 160 4.31 18.80 -19.63
N ALA A 161 4.24 17.46 -19.81
CA ALA A 161 4.49 16.80 -21.08
C ALA A 161 3.22 16.26 -21.72
N ALA A 162 2.31 15.69 -20.92
CA ALA A 162 1.00 15.24 -21.35
C ALA A 162 -0.01 15.37 -20.21
N LEU A 163 -1.20 15.86 -20.53
CA LEU A 163 -2.31 16.03 -19.60
C LEU A 163 -3.49 15.22 -20.12
N SER A 164 -4.20 14.52 -19.20
CA SER A 164 -5.43 13.83 -19.56
C SER A 164 -6.55 14.82 -19.81
N SER A 165 -7.36 14.59 -20.84
CA SER A 165 -8.61 15.34 -21.10
C SER A 165 -9.74 14.88 -20.18
N ASP A 166 -9.78 13.58 -19.86
CA ASP A 166 -10.95 12.90 -19.31
C ASP A 166 -10.76 12.49 -17.85
N GLY A 167 -9.54 12.62 -17.31
CA GLY A 167 -9.20 12.20 -15.97
C GLY A 167 -8.18 13.10 -15.28
N ASP A 168 -8.03 12.87 -13.98
CA ASP A 168 -7.08 13.62 -13.15
C ASP A 168 -5.67 12.98 -13.20
N LEU A 169 -5.08 12.90 -14.39
CA LEU A 169 -3.74 12.36 -14.64
C LEU A 169 -2.89 13.30 -15.48
N ALA A 170 -1.60 13.31 -15.20
CA ALA A 170 -0.60 14.03 -15.97
C ALA A 170 0.73 13.26 -16.03
N VAL A 171 1.47 13.49 -17.11
CA VAL A 171 2.88 13.12 -17.24
C VAL A 171 3.70 14.39 -17.32
N MET A 172 4.70 14.50 -16.45
CA MET A 172 5.64 15.62 -16.36
C MET A 172 6.99 15.17 -16.91
N ARG A 173 7.73 16.11 -17.49
CA ARG A 173 9.11 15.93 -17.97
C ARG A 173 10.08 16.52 -16.98
N MET A 174 11.16 15.79 -16.70
CA MET A 174 12.33 16.30 -15.98
C MET A 174 13.28 16.99 -16.94
N ASP A 175 13.76 18.19 -16.58
CA ASP A 175 14.72 18.93 -17.40
C ASP A 175 16.12 18.31 -17.40
N ASP A 176 16.49 17.62 -16.31
CA ASP A 176 17.77 16.92 -16.18
C ASP A 176 17.57 15.49 -15.65
N VAL A 177 17.94 14.53 -16.47
CA VAL A 177 17.84 13.10 -16.18
C VAL A 177 19.19 12.51 -15.76
N SER A 178 20.30 13.19 -16.14
CA SER A 178 21.67 12.64 -16.07
C SER A 178 22.18 12.41 -14.64
N ALA A 179 21.66 13.15 -13.66
CA ALA A 179 22.09 13.08 -12.27
C ALA A 179 21.42 11.93 -11.46
N HIS A 180 20.44 11.25 -12.03
CA HIS A 180 19.56 10.34 -11.29
C HIS A 180 19.44 8.97 -11.99
N ASN A 181 19.99 7.92 -11.37
CA ASN A 181 19.75 6.55 -11.81
C ASN A 181 18.37 6.08 -11.32
N LEU A 182 17.32 6.72 -11.87
CA LEU A 182 15.93 6.46 -11.51
C LEU A 182 15.35 5.34 -12.35
N ARG A 183 14.75 4.36 -11.71
CA ARG A 183 14.10 3.23 -12.41
C ARG A 183 12.61 3.49 -12.54
N PRO A 184 12.04 3.35 -13.74
CA PRO A 184 10.58 3.37 -13.91
C PRO A 184 9.90 2.32 -13.04
N LEU A 185 8.76 2.68 -12.47
CA LEU A 185 7.92 1.75 -11.73
C LEU A 185 7.15 0.85 -12.72
N PRO A 186 7.02 -0.45 -12.43
CA PRO A 186 6.23 -1.34 -13.28
C PRO A 186 4.74 -0.99 -13.16
N LEU A 187 4.08 -0.75 -14.28
CA LEU A 187 2.64 -0.58 -14.35
C LEU A 187 1.97 -1.95 -14.50
N ALA A 188 0.85 -2.16 -13.80
CA ALA A 188 0.06 -3.37 -13.93
C ALA A 188 -0.64 -3.42 -15.29
N LEU A 189 -0.54 -4.55 -15.98
CA LEU A 189 -1.21 -4.78 -17.27
C LEU A 189 -2.69 -5.15 -17.08
N GLU A 190 -3.02 -5.79 -15.96
CA GLU A 190 -4.35 -6.26 -15.64
C GLU A 190 -5.10 -5.26 -14.76
N LYS A 191 -6.42 -5.20 -14.91
CA LYS A 191 -7.28 -4.44 -14.02
C LYS A 191 -7.28 -5.10 -12.64
N PRO A 192 -7.16 -4.32 -11.55
CA PRO A 192 -7.25 -4.85 -10.21
C PRO A 192 -8.70 -5.24 -9.88
N ASN A 193 -8.87 -6.17 -8.94
CA ASN A 193 -10.17 -6.60 -8.44
C ASN A 193 -10.46 -6.03 -7.05
N ALA A 194 -11.73 -5.81 -6.74
CA ALA A 194 -12.16 -5.47 -5.39
C ALA A 194 -11.72 -6.57 -4.39
N GLY A 195 -11.30 -6.17 -3.20
CA GLY A 195 -10.75 -7.03 -2.16
C GLY A 195 -9.22 -7.21 -2.22
N GLU A 196 -8.55 -6.78 -3.29
CA GLU A 196 -7.08 -6.87 -3.37
C GLU A 196 -6.40 -5.91 -2.38
N LEU A 197 -5.29 -6.38 -1.80
CA LEU A 197 -4.44 -5.56 -0.96
C LEU A 197 -3.75 -4.48 -1.79
N VAL A 198 -3.75 -3.25 -1.28
CA VAL A 198 -3.08 -2.11 -1.91
C VAL A 198 -2.14 -1.41 -0.95
N ALA A 199 -1.04 -0.86 -1.47
CA ALA A 199 -0.17 0.06 -0.75
C ALA A 199 -0.07 1.39 -1.51
N VAL A 200 -0.27 2.49 -0.81
CA VAL A 200 -0.12 3.85 -1.33
C VAL A 200 1.19 4.43 -0.82
N VAL A 201 2.01 4.96 -1.72
CA VAL A 201 3.28 5.58 -1.36
C VAL A 201 3.28 7.04 -1.80
N GLY A 202 3.67 7.94 -0.89
CA GLY A 202 3.71 9.37 -1.21
C GLY A 202 4.23 10.23 -0.08
N TYR A 203 3.93 11.51 -0.18
CA TYR A 203 4.37 12.54 0.77
C TYR A 203 3.17 13.21 1.47
N PRO A 204 2.41 12.45 2.30
CA PRO A 204 1.27 13.01 3.02
C PRO A 204 1.73 14.20 3.87
N MET A 205 0.92 15.26 3.90
CA MET A 205 1.22 16.57 4.51
C MET A 205 2.44 17.30 3.90
N GLY A 206 2.99 16.81 2.78
CA GLY A 206 4.10 17.45 2.08
C GLY A 206 5.31 17.71 2.97
N VAL A 207 5.82 18.95 2.95
CA VAL A 207 6.98 19.39 3.76
C VAL A 207 6.74 19.18 5.26
N LEU A 208 5.54 19.48 5.76
CA LEU A 208 5.21 19.31 7.18
C LEU A 208 5.32 17.84 7.61
N GLY A 209 4.81 16.92 6.79
CA GLY A 209 4.93 15.49 7.04
C GLY A 209 6.36 14.97 7.02
N MET A 210 7.22 15.53 6.16
CA MET A 210 8.66 15.23 6.15
C MET A 210 9.39 15.81 7.36
N MET A 211 9.08 17.07 7.73
CA MET A 211 9.64 17.71 8.93
C MET A 211 9.32 16.93 10.21
N ALA A 212 8.08 16.43 10.34
CA ALA A 212 7.67 15.63 11.49
C ALA A 212 8.49 14.34 11.68
N LYS A 213 9.11 13.82 10.60
CA LYS A 213 10.00 12.65 10.60
C LYS A 213 11.47 13.02 10.74
N ALA A 214 11.81 14.30 10.73
CA ALA A 214 13.19 14.78 10.82
C ALA A 214 13.71 14.73 12.27
N PRO A 215 15.03 14.66 12.48
CA PRO A 215 15.62 14.81 13.82
C PRO A 215 15.18 16.12 14.49
N THR A 216 14.96 16.10 15.81
CA THR A 216 14.45 17.25 16.58
C THR A 216 15.17 18.58 16.30
N PRO A 217 16.51 18.64 16.17
CA PRO A 217 17.19 19.90 15.87
C PRO A 217 16.85 20.45 14.48
N VAL A 218 16.64 19.57 13.49
CA VAL A 218 16.26 19.95 12.14
C VAL A 218 14.81 20.45 12.14
N TYR A 219 13.90 19.70 12.78
CA TYR A 219 12.51 20.12 12.94
C TYR A 219 12.41 21.50 13.59
N ALA A 220 13.06 21.72 14.74
CA ALA A 220 13.03 22.97 15.47
C ALA A 220 13.51 24.16 14.62
N ARG A 221 14.55 23.97 13.81
CA ARG A 221 15.07 25.01 12.90
C ARG A 221 14.10 25.32 11.76
N LEU A 222 13.49 24.28 11.16
CA LEU A 222 12.58 24.43 10.00
C LEU A 222 11.19 24.91 10.42
N ALA A 223 10.71 24.59 11.61
CA ALA A 223 9.38 24.98 12.09
C ALA A 223 9.15 26.51 12.14
N PHE A 224 10.22 27.27 12.31
CA PHE A 224 10.15 28.75 12.30
C PHE A 224 10.21 29.36 10.88
N ARG A 225 10.56 28.55 9.87
CA ARG A 225 10.55 29.00 8.48
C ARG A 225 9.14 29.00 7.92
N ARG A 226 8.73 30.10 7.33
CA ARG A 226 7.48 30.20 6.54
C ARG A 226 7.74 29.98 5.04
N ASP A 227 8.82 29.28 4.71
CA ASP A 227 9.28 29.02 3.36
C ASP A 227 9.36 27.50 3.14
N ASP A 228 8.29 26.94 2.56
CA ASP A 228 8.17 25.50 2.29
C ASP A 228 9.21 25.03 1.26
N GLN A 229 9.57 25.88 0.28
CA GLN A 229 10.58 25.55 -0.72
C GLN A 229 11.97 25.46 -0.07
N GLY A 230 12.32 26.45 0.75
CA GLY A 230 13.60 26.46 1.48
C GLY A 230 13.69 25.29 2.46
N ALA A 231 12.58 24.96 3.12
CA ALA A 231 12.51 23.77 4.01
C ALA A 231 12.67 22.48 3.22
N ALA A 232 12.01 22.31 2.08
CA ALA A 232 12.16 21.14 1.22
C ALA A 232 13.59 21.00 0.69
N SER A 233 14.21 22.11 0.28
CA SER A 233 15.60 22.13 -0.21
C SER A 233 16.59 21.75 0.89
N GLU A 234 16.39 22.21 2.12
CA GLU A 234 17.22 21.83 3.26
C GLU A 234 17.04 20.36 3.63
N LEU A 235 15.79 19.84 3.61
CA LEU A 235 15.53 18.41 3.81
C LEU A 235 16.21 17.56 2.73
N ALA A 236 16.23 18.02 1.47
CA ALA A 236 16.93 17.35 0.38
C ALA A 236 18.44 17.30 0.60
N ALA A 237 19.05 18.45 0.93
CA ALA A 237 20.49 18.53 1.24
C ALA A 237 20.91 17.62 2.42
N LEU A 238 19.99 17.37 3.36
CA LEU A 238 20.20 16.48 4.50
C LEU A 238 19.78 15.02 4.22
N SER A 239 19.39 14.65 3.00
CA SER A 239 18.87 13.32 2.61
C SER A 239 17.64 12.90 3.44
N LEU A 240 16.80 13.86 3.81
CA LEU A 240 15.59 13.67 4.62
C LEU A 240 14.30 13.67 3.77
N ILE A 241 14.40 13.71 2.44
CA ILE A 241 13.26 13.46 1.55
C ILE A 241 12.91 11.98 1.63
N ARG A 242 11.81 11.67 2.33
CA ARG A 242 11.41 10.29 2.61
C ARG A 242 9.90 10.12 2.44
N PRO A 243 9.45 9.31 1.46
CA PRO A 243 8.03 9.00 1.33
C PRO A 243 7.54 8.16 2.51
N SER A 244 6.24 8.12 2.70
CA SER A 244 5.53 7.23 3.61
C SER A 244 4.73 6.23 2.78
N ALA A 245 4.51 5.03 3.32
CA ALA A 245 3.59 4.05 2.77
C ALA A 245 2.46 3.78 3.76
N THR A 246 1.26 3.65 3.22
CA THR A 246 0.06 3.16 3.92
C THR A 246 -0.47 1.95 3.15
N CYS A 247 -1.26 1.10 3.80
CA CYS A 247 -1.90 -0.04 3.15
C CYS A 247 -3.36 -0.13 3.52
N GLY A 248 -4.10 -0.83 2.67
CA GLY A 248 -5.52 -1.08 2.80
C GLY A 248 -5.96 -2.06 1.72
N HIS A 249 -7.26 -2.10 1.44
CA HIS A 249 -7.85 -2.97 0.43
C HIS A 249 -8.62 -2.15 -0.60
N LEU A 250 -8.61 -2.64 -1.82
CA LEU A 250 -9.45 -2.09 -2.89
C LEU A 250 -10.91 -2.45 -2.61
N GLY A 251 -11.73 -1.44 -2.29
CA GLY A 251 -13.13 -1.62 -1.99
C GLY A 251 -14.00 -1.75 -3.24
N ASP A 252 -13.67 -0.99 -4.31
CA ASP A 252 -14.41 -1.01 -5.57
C ASP A 252 -13.57 -0.48 -6.75
N VAL A 253 -13.99 -0.85 -7.98
CA VAL A 253 -13.42 -0.36 -9.24
C VAL A 253 -14.55 0.04 -10.18
N VAL A 254 -14.68 1.32 -10.46
CA VAL A 254 -15.73 1.86 -11.32
C VAL A 254 -15.13 2.59 -12.52
N GLY A 255 -15.09 1.93 -13.67
CA GLY A 255 -14.36 2.44 -14.84
C GLY A 255 -12.87 2.53 -14.55
N ASP A 256 -12.32 3.76 -14.61
CA ASP A 256 -10.94 4.05 -14.25
C ASP A 256 -10.77 4.55 -12.81
N LYS A 257 -11.83 4.59 -12.02
CA LYS A 257 -11.77 5.01 -10.61
C LYS A 257 -11.51 3.81 -9.72
N LEU A 258 -10.54 3.95 -8.83
CA LEU A 258 -10.21 3.00 -7.77
C LEU A 258 -10.68 3.59 -6.45
N ILE A 259 -11.40 2.79 -5.65
CA ILE A 259 -11.86 3.18 -4.31
C ILE A 259 -11.21 2.21 -3.32
N TYR A 260 -10.49 2.74 -2.32
CA TYR A 260 -9.77 1.92 -1.34
C TYR A 260 -9.72 2.59 0.03
N ASP A 261 -9.41 1.82 1.08
CA ASP A 261 -9.38 2.26 2.47
C ASP A 261 -7.98 2.58 3.01
N ALA A 262 -6.94 2.52 2.16
CA ALA A 262 -5.60 2.95 2.56
C ALA A 262 -5.60 4.43 2.94
N PRO A 263 -5.17 4.80 4.17
CA PRO A 263 -5.18 6.19 4.63
C PRO A 263 -4.28 7.08 3.78
N THR A 264 -4.78 8.28 3.44
CA THR A 264 -4.04 9.29 2.70
C THR A 264 -4.29 10.70 3.26
N ALA A 265 -3.53 11.69 2.79
CA ALA A 265 -3.70 13.09 3.15
C ALA A 265 -3.20 13.97 2.00
N HIS A 266 -3.52 15.28 2.06
CA HIS A 266 -2.97 16.27 1.14
C HIS A 266 -1.45 16.10 0.96
N GLY A 267 -0.96 16.22 -0.28
CA GLY A 267 0.43 15.99 -0.65
C GLY A 267 0.72 14.55 -1.09
N ALA A 268 -0.14 13.57 -0.77
CA ALA A 268 -0.04 12.22 -1.31
C ALA A 268 -0.66 12.07 -2.71
N SER A 269 -1.41 13.06 -3.18
CA SER A 269 -1.96 13.10 -4.55
C SER A 269 -0.86 12.96 -5.58
N GLY A 270 -1.06 12.10 -6.58
CA GLY A 270 -0.06 11.74 -7.58
C GLY A 270 0.84 10.57 -7.18
N GLY A 271 0.71 10.04 -5.97
CA GLY A 271 1.46 8.88 -5.50
C GLY A 271 1.00 7.57 -6.13
N PRO A 272 1.93 6.61 -6.34
CA PRO A 272 1.57 5.29 -6.87
C PRO A 272 0.77 4.47 -5.88
N VAL A 273 -0.23 3.76 -6.39
CA VAL A 273 -0.99 2.73 -5.69
C VAL A 273 -0.49 1.38 -6.20
N PHE A 274 0.07 0.55 -5.33
CA PHE A 274 0.67 -0.74 -5.67
C PHE A 274 -0.27 -1.90 -5.32
N ASN A 275 -0.21 -2.96 -6.12
CA ASN A 275 -0.77 -4.27 -5.77
C ASN A 275 0.25 -5.11 -4.97
N SER A 276 -0.14 -6.32 -4.55
CA SER A 276 0.72 -7.25 -3.79
C SER A 276 1.96 -7.75 -4.56
N ARG A 277 1.98 -7.62 -5.89
CA ARG A 277 3.14 -7.94 -6.74
C ARG A 277 4.14 -6.78 -6.83
N GLY A 278 3.81 -5.60 -6.27
CA GLY A 278 4.62 -4.38 -6.35
C GLY A 278 4.51 -3.69 -7.71
N GLU A 279 3.42 -3.89 -8.44
CA GLU A 279 3.08 -3.19 -9.67
C GLU A 279 2.11 -2.05 -9.36
N VAL A 280 2.23 -0.94 -10.08
CA VAL A 280 1.36 0.22 -9.93
C VAL A 280 0.04 -0.06 -10.64
N ILE A 281 -1.05 -0.14 -9.88
CA ILE A 281 -2.43 -0.30 -10.38
C ILE A 281 -3.15 1.04 -10.57
N GLY A 282 -2.63 2.12 -9.95
CA GLY A 282 -3.25 3.43 -10.07
C GLY A 282 -2.43 4.56 -9.47
N VAL A 283 -2.98 5.76 -9.59
CA VAL A 283 -2.46 7.01 -9.07
C VAL A 283 -3.43 7.54 -8.01
N ASN A 284 -2.95 7.73 -6.78
CA ASN A 284 -3.74 8.29 -5.68
C ASN A 284 -4.16 9.72 -6.01
N ALA A 285 -5.44 10.05 -5.90
CA ALA A 285 -5.96 11.35 -6.33
C ALA A 285 -6.56 12.16 -5.18
N ALA A 286 -7.49 11.60 -4.44
CA ALA A 286 -8.28 12.31 -3.45
C ALA A 286 -8.74 11.39 -2.33
N TYR A 287 -9.41 11.96 -1.33
CA TYR A 287 -10.13 11.23 -0.30
C TYR A 287 -11.52 11.86 -0.10
N ILE A 288 -12.45 11.08 0.41
CA ILE A 288 -13.79 11.54 0.74
C ILE A 288 -13.81 11.93 2.21
N ASP A 289 -13.98 13.22 2.47
CA ASP A 289 -14.08 13.74 3.84
C ASP A 289 -15.20 13.05 4.62
N GLY A 290 -14.88 12.61 5.83
CA GLY A 290 -15.84 11.93 6.72
C GLY A 290 -16.05 10.43 6.44
N PHE A 291 -15.36 9.86 5.44
CA PHE A 291 -15.42 8.43 5.14
C PHE A 291 -14.03 7.80 5.10
N ALA A 292 -13.64 7.10 6.17
CA ALA A 292 -12.31 6.51 6.33
C ALA A 292 -11.94 5.42 5.28
N GLY A 293 -12.94 4.83 4.62
CA GLY A 293 -12.77 3.87 3.52
C GLY A 293 -12.85 4.49 2.12
N GLY A 294 -12.85 5.82 2.03
CA GLY A 294 -13.11 6.53 0.78
C GLY A 294 -11.89 7.26 0.22
N THR A 295 -10.77 6.58 0.04
CA THR A 295 -9.67 7.10 -0.78
C THR A 295 -9.92 6.78 -2.24
N LEU A 296 -9.66 7.75 -3.12
CA LEU A 296 -9.88 7.67 -4.55
C LEU A 296 -8.56 7.67 -5.30
N GLY A 297 -8.47 6.83 -6.33
CA GLY A 297 -7.36 6.81 -7.27
C GLY A 297 -7.87 6.69 -8.71
N VAL A 298 -6.97 6.94 -9.67
CA VAL A 298 -7.21 6.73 -11.10
C VAL A 298 -6.37 5.56 -11.57
N SER A 299 -6.96 4.66 -12.34
CA SER A 299 -6.29 3.46 -12.88
C SER A 299 -5.01 3.80 -13.64
N SER A 300 -3.94 3.03 -13.42
CA SER A 300 -2.67 3.17 -14.13
C SER A 300 -2.78 2.88 -15.63
N GLN A 301 -3.79 2.14 -16.07
CA GLN A 301 -4.03 1.88 -17.50
C GLN A 301 -4.30 3.17 -18.29
N ALA A 302 -4.89 4.19 -17.62
CA ALA A 302 -5.09 5.51 -18.22
C ALA A 302 -3.80 6.33 -18.38
N LEU A 303 -2.67 5.89 -17.81
CA LEU A 303 -1.35 6.53 -17.98
C LEU A 303 -0.67 6.15 -19.31
N GLU A 304 -0.92 4.97 -19.84
CA GLU A 304 -0.21 4.45 -21.02
C GLU A 304 -0.29 5.40 -22.22
N PRO A 305 -1.47 5.87 -22.65
CA PRO A 305 -1.57 6.83 -23.76
C PRO A 305 -0.91 8.18 -23.47
N LEU A 306 -0.85 8.60 -22.19
CA LEU A 306 -0.17 9.83 -21.79
C LEU A 306 1.35 9.69 -21.86
N ILE A 307 1.88 8.55 -21.43
CA ILE A 307 3.32 8.24 -21.51
C ILE A 307 3.76 8.20 -22.97
N GLU A 308 3.02 7.51 -23.84
CA GLU A 308 3.30 7.49 -25.29
C GLU A 308 3.28 8.89 -25.91
N LYS A 309 2.27 9.70 -25.56
CA LYS A 309 2.17 11.09 -26.04
C LYS A 309 3.36 11.92 -25.57
N ALA A 310 3.76 11.79 -24.32
CA ALA A 310 4.91 12.48 -23.75
C ALA A 310 6.23 12.05 -24.41
N GLN A 311 6.40 10.78 -24.75
CA GLN A 311 7.57 10.25 -25.45
C GLN A 311 7.69 10.75 -26.90
N LYS A 312 6.57 10.92 -27.60
CA LYS A 312 6.53 11.43 -28.98
C LYS A 312 6.78 12.93 -29.10
N SER A 313 6.73 13.67 -27.97
CA SER A 313 6.97 15.12 -27.93
C SER A 313 8.43 15.48 -27.68
N PHE A 314 9.35 14.54 -27.93
CA PHE A 314 10.81 14.72 -27.91
C PHE A 314 11.33 15.30 -29.22
#